data_af9f62aa1ffd015a6e7a1fd4217a00c1
#
_entry.id   af9f62aa1ffd015a6e7a1fd4217a00c1
#
_cell.length_a   1.000
_cell.length_b   1.000
_cell.length_c   1.000
_cell.angle_alpha   90.00
_cell.angle_beta   90.00
_cell.angle_gamma   90.00
#
_symmetry.space_group_name_H-M   'P 1'
#
loop_
_entity.id
_entity.type
_entity.pdbx_description
1 polymer ?
#
loop_
_entity_poly.entity_id
_entity_poly.type
_entity_poly.pdbx_seq_one_letter_code
_entity_poly.pdbx_strand_id
1 'polypeptide(L)'
;RINARIAEGASHQEAELKGVEEFAIECSILKVAVSEDMQNCSDEGIQIFGGMGFSEDTPMESAWRDARIARIYEGTNEINRMLSVGMLIKKAMKGHVDLLGPAMKVAEEIINYKNRDDIMRELSVT
;
A
#
# COMPACT_ATOMS: atom_id res chain seq x y z
N ARG A 1 5.59 -21.15 -6.69
CA ARG A 1 4.29 -21.53 -6.09
C ARG A 1 3.30 -22.09 -7.10
N ILE A 2 3.15 -21.50 -8.31
CA ILE A 2 2.28 -22.04 -9.38
C ILE A 2 2.66 -23.49 -9.69
N ASN A 3 3.95 -23.75 -9.97
CA ASN A 3 4.45 -25.10 -10.27
C ASN A 3 4.24 -26.09 -9.11
N ALA A 4 4.34 -25.66 -7.86
CA ALA A 4 4.09 -26.50 -6.69
C ALA A 4 2.60 -26.92 -6.63
N ARG A 5 1.68 -25.98 -6.86
CA ARG A 5 0.23 -26.28 -6.89
C ARG A 5 -0.17 -27.20 -8.06
N ILE A 6 0.47 -27.05 -9.22
CA ILE A 6 0.27 -27.97 -10.35
C ILE A 6 0.75 -29.37 -9.98
N ALA A 7 1.90 -29.50 -9.29
CA ALA A 7 2.40 -30.77 -8.79
C ALA A 7 1.48 -31.42 -7.74
N GLU A 8 0.68 -30.63 -7.02
CA GLU A 8 -0.35 -31.08 -6.07
C GLU A 8 -1.68 -31.44 -6.75
N GLY A 9 -1.77 -31.36 -8.10
CA GLY A 9 -2.93 -31.79 -8.88
C GLY A 9 -3.93 -30.68 -9.25
N ALA A 10 -3.60 -29.40 -8.99
CA ALA A 10 -4.42 -28.28 -9.46
C ALA A 10 -4.28 -28.11 -10.98
N SER A 11 -5.35 -27.66 -11.64
CA SER A 11 -5.26 -27.26 -13.05
C SER A 11 -4.35 -26.02 -13.19
N HIS A 12 -3.75 -25.84 -14.38
CA HIS A 12 -2.88 -24.70 -14.64
C HIS A 12 -3.60 -23.36 -14.37
N GLN A 13 -4.85 -23.23 -14.83
CA GLN A 13 -5.65 -22.02 -14.63
C GLN A 13 -5.96 -21.75 -13.16
N GLU A 14 -6.31 -22.77 -12.37
CA GLU A 14 -6.55 -22.60 -10.93
C GLU A 14 -5.27 -22.24 -10.17
N ALA A 15 -4.14 -22.82 -10.55
CA ALA A 15 -2.86 -22.49 -9.94
C ALA A 15 -2.42 -21.05 -10.22
N GLU A 16 -2.67 -20.56 -11.45
CA GLU A 16 -2.40 -19.17 -11.83
C GLU A 16 -3.32 -18.19 -11.07
N LEU A 17 -4.63 -18.42 -11.08
CA LEU A 17 -5.60 -17.56 -10.38
C LEU A 17 -5.28 -17.44 -8.90
N LYS A 18 -5.04 -18.57 -8.22
CA LYS A 18 -4.67 -18.57 -6.81
C LYS A 18 -3.31 -17.91 -6.55
N GLY A 19 -2.38 -18.03 -7.51
CA GLY A 19 -1.09 -17.33 -7.44
C GLY A 19 -1.25 -15.81 -7.48
N VAL A 20 -2.10 -15.31 -8.35
CA VAL A 20 -2.42 -13.87 -8.45
C VAL A 20 -3.15 -13.38 -7.20
N GLU A 21 -4.16 -14.12 -6.73
CA GLU A 21 -4.90 -13.76 -5.52
C GLU A 21 -4.02 -13.70 -4.27
N GLU A 22 -3.02 -14.57 -4.20
CA GLU A 22 -2.10 -14.63 -3.06
C GLU A 22 -1.33 -13.32 -2.88
N PHE A 23 -0.87 -12.71 -3.99
CA PHE A 23 -0.05 -11.50 -3.99
C PHE A 23 -0.81 -10.22 -4.38
N ALA A 24 -2.14 -10.26 -4.44
CA ALA A 24 -2.94 -9.14 -4.88
C ALA A 24 -2.78 -7.90 -3.99
N ILE A 25 -2.60 -8.08 -2.67
CA ILE A 25 -2.38 -6.98 -1.71
C ILE A 25 -1.02 -6.33 -1.98
N GLU A 26 0.03 -7.14 -2.08
CA GLU A 26 1.39 -6.71 -2.31
C GLU A 26 1.51 -5.99 -3.66
N CYS A 27 0.89 -6.51 -4.71
CA CYS A 27 0.85 -5.86 -6.03
C CYS A 27 0.13 -4.52 -5.98
N SER A 28 -0.98 -4.42 -5.24
CA SER A 28 -1.70 -3.15 -5.07
C SER A 28 -0.85 -2.11 -4.33
N ILE A 29 -0.13 -2.50 -3.28
CA ILE A 29 0.78 -1.62 -2.54
C ILE A 29 1.94 -1.18 -3.43
N LEU A 30 2.57 -2.12 -4.14
CA LEU A 30 3.69 -1.82 -5.03
C LEU A 30 3.28 -0.90 -6.17
N LYS A 31 2.11 -1.11 -6.79
CA LYS A 31 1.60 -0.22 -7.84
C LYS A 31 1.47 1.21 -7.35
N VAL A 32 0.96 1.41 -6.14
CA VAL A 32 0.83 2.75 -5.54
C VAL A 32 2.20 3.34 -5.26
N ALA A 33 3.07 2.65 -4.52
CA ALA A 33 4.37 3.15 -4.12
C ALA A 33 5.25 3.49 -5.34
N VAL A 34 5.42 2.55 -6.27
CA VAL A 34 6.28 2.75 -7.43
C VAL A 34 5.79 3.86 -8.35
N SER A 35 4.47 3.97 -8.58
CA SER A 35 3.92 5.04 -9.42
C SER A 35 4.02 6.42 -8.79
N GLU A 36 3.97 6.52 -7.47
CA GLU A 36 4.19 7.78 -6.75
C GLU A 36 5.67 8.18 -6.70
N ASP A 37 6.55 7.22 -6.45
CA ASP A 37 8.00 7.45 -6.48
C ASP A 37 8.45 7.87 -7.89
N MET A 38 7.94 7.23 -8.94
CA MET A 38 8.21 7.61 -10.33
C MET A 38 7.75 9.05 -10.62
N GLN A 39 6.56 9.44 -10.12
CA GLN A 39 6.08 10.82 -10.26
C GLN A 39 6.99 11.81 -9.52
N ASN A 40 7.40 11.50 -8.29
CA ASN A 40 8.28 12.36 -7.51
C ASN A 40 9.65 12.50 -8.18
N CYS A 41 10.24 11.41 -8.66
CA CYS A 41 11.52 11.45 -9.38
C CYS A 41 11.44 12.28 -10.67
N SER A 42 10.34 12.17 -11.42
CA SER A 42 10.18 12.93 -12.67
C SER A 42 9.90 14.41 -12.40
N ASP A 43 9.23 14.75 -11.30
CA ASP A 43 9.02 16.12 -10.86
C ASP A 43 10.34 16.81 -10.47
N GLU A 44 11.16 16.12 -9.68
CA GLU A 44 12.52 16.59 -9.37
C GLU A 44 13.40 16.69 -10.63
N GLY A 45 13.21 15.77 -11.59
CA GLY A 45 13.88 15.84 -12.87
C GLY A 45 13.55 17.13 -13.64
N ILE A 46 12.27 17.53 -13.71
CA ILE A 46 11.87 18.83 -14.30
C ILE A 46 12.54 19.99 -13.56
N GLN A 47 12.56 19.94 -12.23
CA GLN A 47 13.15 20.99 -11.39
C GLN A 47 14.66 21.14 -11.66
N ILE A 48 15.40 20.04 -11.82
CA ILE A 48 16.83 20.04 -12.14
C ILE A 48 17.08 20.64 -13.53
N PHE A 49 16.27 20.30 -14.53
CA PHE A 49 16.35 20.84 -15.89
C PHE A 49 15.87 22.30 -15.99
N GLY A 50 15.20 22.82 -14.95
CA GLY A 50 14.63 24.16 -14.94
C GLY A 50 13.59 24.35 -16.04
N GLY A 51 13.49 25.56 -16.63
CA GLY A 51 12.53 25.85 -17.69
C GLY A 51 12.61 24.90 -18.90
N MET A 52 13.77 24.37 -19.19
CA MET A 52 13.96 23.36 -20.26
C MET A 52 13.31 22.03 -19.92
N GLY A 53 13.19 21.65 -18.66
CA GLY A 53 12.51 20.43 -18.24
C GLY A 53 10.99 20.45 -18.52
N PHE A 54 10.41 21.64 -18.60
CA PHE A 54 9.00 21.83 -18.94
C PHE A 54 8.75 21.99 -20.44
N SER A 55 9.82 22.20 -21.24
CA SER A 55 9.74 22.32 -22.69
C SER A 55 9.68 20.96 -23.36
N GLU A 56 8.90 20.85 -24.45
CA GLU A 56 8.87 19.68 -25.34
C GLU A 56 10.20 19.40 -26.05
N ASP A 57 11.17 20.35 -25.97
CA ASP A 57 12.51 20.17 -26.51
C ASP A 57 13.37 19.18 -25.71
N THR A 58 12.93 18.78 -24.52
CA THR A 58 13.60 17.80 -23.67
C THR A 58 12.71 16.63 -23.32
N PRO A 59 13.25 15.43 -23.05
CA PRO A 59 12.46 14.26 -22.73
C PRO A 59 11.81 14.30 -21.32
N MET A 60 12.14 15.28 -20.48
CA MET A 60 11.65 15.33 -19.09
C MET A 60 10.15 15.63 -19.01
N GLU A 61 9.64 16.49 -19.88
CA GLU A 61 8.20 16.79 -19.97
C GLU A 61 7.40 15.51 -20.25
N SER A 62 7.83 14.75 -21.24
CA SER A 62 7.23 13.47 -21.62
C SER A 62 7.30 12.45 -20.48
N ALA A 63 8.47 12.31 -19.84
CA ALA A 63 8.65 11.42 -18.70
C ALA A 63 7.72 11.77 -17.53
N TRP A 64 7.54 13.06 -17.26
CA TRP A 64 6.64 13.53 -16.21
C TRP A 64 5.16 13.21 -16.52
N ARG A 65 4.73 13.41 -17.75
CA ARG A 65 3.36 13.06 -18.20
C ARG A 65 3.10 11.57 -18.11
N ASP A 66 4.06 10.74 -18.54
CA ASP A 66 3.98 9.29 -18.47
C ASP A 66 3.96 8.79 -17.00
N ALA A 67 4.75 9.42 -16.13
CA ALA A 67 4.71 9.14 -14.71
C ALA A 67 3.33 9.52 -14.10
N ARG A 68 2.76 10.66 -14.50
CA ARG A 68 1.48 11.14 -13.97
C ARG A 68 0.32 10.21 -14.32
N ILE A 69 0.26 9.71 -15.54
CA ILE A 69 -0.84 8.82 -15.97
C ILE A 69 -0.76 7.46 -15.29
N ALA A 70 0.44 6.99 -14.89
CA ALA A 70 0.63 5.72 -14.20
C ALA A 70 -0.14 5.65 -12.86
N ARG A 71 -0.46 6.78 -12.24
CA ARG A 71 -1.28 6.85 -11.03
C ARG A 71 -2.79 6.70 -11.28
N ILE A 72 -3.22 6.74 -12.55
CA ILE A 72 -4.63 6.82 -12.94
C ILE A 72 -5.11 5.51 -13.57
N TYR A 73 -4.34 4.91 -14.48
CA TYR A 73 -4.75 3.69 -15.15
C TYR A 73 -4.55 2.43 -14.28
N GLU A 74 -5.16 1.32 -14.71
CA GLU A 74 -5.11 0.01 -14.02
C GLU A 74 -5.59 0.07 -12.55
N GLY A 75 -6.62 0.86 -12.34
CA GLY A 75 -7.10 1.24 -11.02
C GLY A 75 -6.30 2.41 -10.45
N THR A 76 -7.00 3.50 -10.10
CA THR A 76 -6.32 4.65 -9.50
C THR A 76 -5.59 4.26 -8.22
N ASN A 77 -4.59 5.03 -7.81
CA ASN A 77 -3.87 4.77 -6.58
C ASN A 77 -4.80 4.76 -5.37
N GLU A 78 -5.85 5.60 -5.35
CA GLU A 78 -6.87 5.65 -4.31
C GLU A 78 -7.67 4.35 -4.26
N ILE A 79 -8.08 3.81 -5.41
CA ILE A 79 -8.79 2.52 -5.50
C ILE A 79 -7.88 1.39 -5.01
N ASN A 80 -6.61 1.36 -5.42
CA ASN A 80 -5.67 0.33 -4.99
C ASN A 80 -5.40 0.40 -3.46
N ARG A 81 -5.34 1.59 -2.86
CA ARG A 81 -5.23 1.76 -1.41
C ARG A 81 -6.45 1.18 -0.68
N MET A 82 -7.65 1.49 -1.14
CA MET A 82 -8.89 0.95 -0.56
C MET A 82 -8.98 -0.58 -0.75
N LEU A 83 -8.58 -1.07 -1.91
CA LEU A 83 -8.60 -2.50 -2.24
C LEU A 83 -7.64 -3.28 -1.34
N SER A 84 -6.41 -2.82 -1.15
CA SER A 84 -5.42 -3.48 -0.29
C SER A 84 -5.89 -3.59 1.16
N VAL A 85 -6.45 -2.51 1.72
CA VAL A 85 -7.02 -2.51 3.07
C VAL A 85 -8.22 -3.47 3.17
N GLY A 86 -9.15 -3.40 2.21
CA GLY A 86 -10.32 -4.28 2.18
C GLY A 86 -9.95 -5.77 2.10
N MET A 87 -8.94 -6.11 1.29
CA MET A 87 -8.45 -7.49 1.18
C MET A 87 -7.72 -7.94 2.46
N LEU A 88 -6.94 -7.05 3.09
CA LEU A 88 -6.25 -7.34 4.35
C LEU A 88 -7.25 -7.66 5.46
N ILE A 89 -8.28 -6.84 5.61
CA ILE A 89 -9.37 -7.08 6.59
C ILE A 89 -10.06 -8.41 6.31
N LYS A 90 -10.39 -8.72 5.05
CA LYS A 90 -10.98 -10.01 4.69
C LYS A 90 -10.08 -11.20 5.03
N LYS A 91 -8.75 -11.10 4.81
CA LYS A 91 -7.79 -12.13 5.21
C LYS A 91 -7.73 -12.29 6.74
N ALA A 92 -7.77 -11.18 7.48
CA ALA A 92 -7.80 -11.19 8.94
C ALA A 92 -9.09 -11.84 9.49
N MET A 93 -10.25 -11.50 8.93
CA MET A 93 -11.52 -12.12 9.32
C MET A 93 -11.58 -13.63 9.04
N LYS A 94 -10.85 -14.09 8.02
CA LYS A 94 -10.72 -15.54 7.71
C LYS A 94 -9.65 -16.24 8.56
N GLY A 95 -8.99 -15.53 9.47
CA GLY A 95 -7.94 -16.08 10.32
C GLY A 95 -6.59 -16.33 9.61
N HIS A 96 -6.42 -15.83 8.37
CA HIS A 96 -5.16 -15.99 7.63
C HIS A 96 -4.06 -15.01 8.09
N VAL A 97 -4.46 -13.93 8.77
CA VAL A 97 -3.57 -12.91 9.34
C VAL A 97 -4.10 -12.59 10.74
N ASP A 98 -3.27 -12.74 11.76
CA ASP A 98 -3.60 -12.33 13.12
C ASP A 98 -3.42 -10.81 13.26
N LEU A 99 -4.46 -10.07 12.93
CA LEU A 99 -4.52 -8.62 13.07
C LEU A 99 -5.26 -8.19 14.32
N LEU A 100 -6.28 -8.95 14.73
CA LEU A 100 -7.19 -8.58 15.80
C LEU A 100 -6.54 -8.74 17.19
N GLY A 101 -5.77 -9.80 17.40
CA GLY A 101 -5.07 -10.04 18.66
C GLY A 101 -4.11 -8.90 19.03
N PRO A 102 -3.14 -8.55 18.16
CA PRO A 102 -2.25 -7.41 18.38
C PRO A 102 -2.99 -6.07 18.51
N ALA A 103 -4.04 -5.84 17.70
CA ALA A 103 -4.82 -4.60 17.76
C ALA A 103 -5.54 -4.44 19.11
N MET A 104 -6.09 -5.51 19.67
CA MET A 104 -6.73 -5.49 21.00
C MET A 104 -5.72 -5.20 22.10
N LYS A 105 -4.52 -5.80 22.04
CA LYS A 105 -3.44 -5.51 23.03
C LYS A 105 -3.04 -4.04 23.01
N VAL A 106 -2.84 -3.47 21.82
CA VAL A 106 -2.52 -2.03 21.68
C VAL A 106 -3.65 -1.16 22.20
N ALA A 107 -4.91 -1.52 21.93
CA ALA A 107 -6.05 -0.78 22.46
C ALA A 107 -6.09 -0.80 24.00
N GLU A 108 -5.85 -1.95 24.63
CA GLU A 108 -5.73 -2.08 26.08
C GLU A 108 -4.58 -1.25 26.66
N GLU A 109 -3.42 -1.27 26.00
CA GLU A 109 -2.27 -0.44 26.41
C GLU A 109 -2.57 1.05 26.34
N ILE A 110 -3.25 1.51 25.29
CA ILE A 110 -3.64 2.93 25.14
C ILE A 110 -4.63 3.33 26.25
N ILE A 111 -5.62 2.49 26.55
CA ILE A 111 -6.60 2.75 27.61
C ILE A 111 -5.88 2.81 28.96
N ASN A 112 -5.00 1.88 29.27
CA ASN A 112 -4.24 1.85 30.50
C ASN A 112 -3.30 3.06 30.64
N TYR A 113 -2.69 3.51 29.54
CA TYR A 113 -1.84 4.69 29.51
C TYR A 113 -2.66 5.96 29.84
N LYS A 114 -3.82 6.12 29.19
CA LYS A 114 -4.72 7.25 29.43
C LYS A 114 -5.22 7.31 30.87
N ASN A 115 -5.65 6.16 31.42
CA ASN A 115 -6.08 6.09 32.84
C ASN A 115 -4.95 6.47 33.80
N ARG A 116 -3.70 6.10 33.50
CA ARG A 116 -2.54 6.45 34.31
C ARG A 116 -2.24 7.96 34.27
N ASP A 117 -2.36 8.57 33.12
CA ASP A 117 -2.15 10.02 32.97
C ASP A 117 -3.26 10.83 33.67
N ASP A 118 -4.50 10.37 33.63
CA ASP A 118 -5.62 10.99 34.35
C ASP A 118 -5.41 10.90 35.86
N ILE A 119 -4.99 9.74 36.40
CA ILE A 119 -4.66 9.57 37.82
C ILE A 119 -3.48 10.47 38.21
N MET A 120 -2.44 10.60 37.41
CA MET A 120 -1.30 11.46 37.68
C MET A 120 -1.67 12.95 37.69
N ARG A 121 -2.61 13.36 36.85
CA ARG A 121 -3.16 14.72 36.86
C ARG A 121 -3.95 15.02 38.12
N GLU A 122 -4.80 14.10 38.56
CA GLU A 122 -5.55 14.25 39.81
C GLU A 122 -4.63 14.36 41.05
N LEU A 123 -3.55 13.56 41.07
CA LEU A 123 -2.56 13.60 42.16
C LEU A 123 -1.68 14.85 42.14
N SER A 124 -1.55 15.54 41.02
CA SER A 124 -0.74 16.76 40.88
C SER A 124 -1.51 18.04 41.25
N VAL A 125 -2.81 17.96 41.51
CA VAL A 125 -3.70 19.08 41.86
C VAL A 125 -3.93 19.18 43.40
N THR A 126 -3.42 18.20 44.15
CA THR A 126 -3.41 18.22 45.64
C THR A 126 -2.05 18.64 46.16
#